data_3771ae87bf453375659f48a471e9b2ce
#
_entry.id   3771ae87bf453375659f48a471e9b2ce
#
_cell.length_a   1.000
_cell.length_b   1.000
_cell.length_c   1.000
_cell.angle_alpha   90.00
_cell.angle_beta   90.00
_cell.angle_gamma   90.00
#
_symmetry.space_group_name_H-M   'P 1'
#
loop_
_entity.id
_entity.type
_entity.pdbx_description
1 polymer ?
#
loop_
_entity_poly.entity_id
_entity_poly.type
_entity_poly.pdbx_seq_one_letter_code
_entity_poly.pdbx_strand_id
1 'polypeptide(L)'
;MTTPIISIPEALTRYANGEFLIVVDDLDRENEGDLMLLATQATPEKVAFMVTHTTGILCVALTKSRARELNLPLMVENNEDQRRTAFTVAVDFAPGVTTGVSAIERARTIRALGESSTSPKDLTRPGHIYPLVAHDQVLLGRQGHTEAGVALSQLSKSSEQALLSEIVAPDGSMARGEFLHTFSTQHQIPIIAIADLAKYYEENFTAVKSPALKLEWADLPIDNKMWKIATYPALRQRDHAIIAFNPQVTSEPTYLRIHSECFTGDVLG
;
A
#
# COMPACT_ATOMS: atom_id res chain seq x y z
N MET A 1 -0.48 29.78 15.80
CA MET A 1 -0.71 28.45 16.38
C MET A 1 0.05 27.49 15.50
N THR A 2 1.10 26.85 16.01
CA THR A 2 1.84 25.84 15.27
C THR A 2 0.96 24.61 15.18
N THR A 3 0.58 24.17 13.97
CA THR A 3 -0.06 22.87 13.79
C THR A 3 1.01 21.83 14.11
N PRO A 4 0.88 21.07 15.17
CA PRO A 4 1.97 20.21 15.61
C PRO A 4 2.07 18.98 14.72
N ILE A 5 3.28 18.44 14.62
CA ILE A 5 3.46 17.03 14.30
C ILE A 5 2.63 16.25 15.33
N ILE A 6 1.67 15.48 14.87
CA ILE A 6 0.79 14.72 15.75
C ILE A 6 1.29 13.27 15.92
N SER A 7 0.80 12.59 16.95
CA SER A 7 1.10 11.18 17.16
C SER A 7 0.45 10.30 16.08
N ILE A 8 1.04 9.14 15.77
CA ILE A 8 0.47 8.21 14.80
C ILE A 8 -0.94 7.73 15.18
N PRO A 9 -1.27 7.37 16.45
CA PRO A 9 -2.63 7.03 16.84
C PRO A 9 -3.67 8.11 16.56
N GLU A 10 -3.31 9.40 16.80
CA GLU A 10 -4.17 10.53 16.47
C GLU A 10 -4.35 10.67 14.97
N ALA A 11 -3.25 10.57 14.21
CA ALA A 11 -3.27 10.62 12.75
C ALA A 11 -4.17 9.53 12.17
N LEU A 12 -4.09 8.29 12.66
CA LEU A 12 -4.93 7.18 12.22
C LEU A 12 -6.42 7.45 12.46
N THR A 13 -6.76 8.05 13.60
CA THR A 13 -8.14 8.44 13.92
C THR A 13 -8.67 9.48 12.93
N ARG A 14 -7.89 10.53 12.66
CA ARG A 14 -8.26 11.60 11.73
C ARG A 14 -8.35 11.08 10.29
N TYR A 15 -7.38 10.27 9.88
CA TYR A 15 -7.35 9.63 8.56
C TYR A 15 -8.56 8.72 8.31
N ALA A 16 -8.94 7.90 9.30
CA ALA A 16 -10.12 7.05 9.23
C ALA A 16 -11.43 7.86 9.08
N ASN A 17 -11.47 9.07 9.67
CA ASN A 17 -12.58 10.02 9.51
C ASN A 17 -12.58 10.75 8.15
N GLY A 18 -11.60 10.44 7.29
CA GLY A 18 -11.50 11.04 5.96
C GLY A 18 -10.83 12.42 5.97
N GLU A 19 -10.09 12.78 7.01
CA GLU A 19 -9.30 14.01 7.02
C GLU A 19 -8.00 13.82 6.23
N PHE A 20 -7.47 14.91 5.68
CA PHE A 20 -6.15 14.91 5.07
C PHE A 20 -5.05 14.78 6.12
N LEU A 21 -3.96 14.14 5.72
CA LEU A 21 -2.66 14.20 6.41
C LEU A 21 -1.60 14.72 5.44
N ILE A 22 -0.63 15.46 5.97
CA ILE A 22 0.65 15.71 5.29
C ILE A 22 1.62 14.65 5.80
N VAL A 23 2.17 13.88 4.88
CA VAL A 23 3.13 12.82 5.20
C VAL A 23 4.47 13.24 4.62
N VAL A 24 5.48 13.40 5.49
CA VAL A 24 6.82 13.84 5.10
C VAL A 24 7.81 12.69 5.19
N ASP A 25 8.73 12.63 4.23
CA ASP A 25 9.84 11.70 4.25
C ASP A 25 11.11 12.34 4.81
N ASP A 26 12.18 11.53 4.89
CA ASP A 26 13.45 11.99 5.46
C ASP A 26 14.15 13.02 4.58
N LEU A 27 14.95 13.89 5.24
CA LEU A 27 15.79 14.90 4.57
C LEU A 27 16.75 14.30 3.54
N ASP A 28 17.22 13.07 3.81
CA ASP A 28 18.17 12.37 2.95
C ASP A 28 17.48 11.61 1.79
N ARG A 29 16.14 11.59 1.73
CA ARG A 29 15.38 10.92 0.67
C ARG A 29 14.92 11.91 -0.41
N GLU A 30 13.73 12.45 -0.33
CA GLU A 30 13.15 13.45 -1.24
C GLU A 30 12.99 14.80 -0.52
N ASN A 31 12.85 14.73 0.81
CA ASN A 31 12.56 15.88 1.67
C ASN A 31 11.30 16.62 1.21
N GLU A 32 10.25 15.87 0.90
CA GLU A 32 9.00 16.38 0.35
C GLU A 32 7.84 15.97 1.25
N GLY A 33 6.68 16.57 1.04
CA GLY A 33 5.45 16.25 1.74
C GLY A 33 4.33 15.94 0.78
N ASP A 34 3.71 14.77 0.94
CA ASP A 34 2.52 14.39 0.21
C ASP A 34 1.26 14.71 1.01
N LEU A 35 0.25 15.22 0.31
CA LEU A 35 -1.10 15.28 0.83
C LEU A 35 -1.76 13.92 0.64
N MET A 36 -2.18 13.29 1.74
CA MET A 36 -2.74 11.95 1.73
C MET A 36 -4.17 11.90 2.26
N LEU A 37 -4.95 11.01 1.67
CA LEU A 37 -6.35 10.77 2.03
C LEU A 37 -6.70 9.30 1.78
N LEU A 38 -7.58 8.74 2.61
CA LEU A 38 -8.17 7.43 2.35
C LEU A 38 -8.94 7.46 1.01
N ALA A 39 -8.63 6.58 0.07
CA ALA A 39 -9.17 6.62 -1.30
C ALA A 39 -10.71 6.60 -1.34
N THR A 40 -11.35 5.81 -0.47
CA THR A 40 -12.81 5.74 -0.36
C THR A 40 -13.47 7.03 0.14
N GLN A 41 -12.69 7.94 0.74
CA GLN A 41 -13.15 9.24 1.26
C GLN A 41 -12.88 10.41 0.31
N ALA A 42 -12.46 10.14 -0.93
CA ALA A 42 -12.23 11.16 -1.94
C ALA A 42 -13.56 11.76 -2.41
N THR A 43 -13.81 13.03 -2.06
CA THR A 43 -14.94 13.81 -2.59
C THR A 43 -14.47 14.74 -3.71
N PRO A 44 -15.39 15.26 -4.57
CA PRO A 44 -15.01 16.24 -5.59
C PRO A 44 -14.27 17.47 -5.04
N GLU A 45 -14.70 17.96 -3.86
CA GLU A 45 -14.11 19.12 -3.20
C GLU A 45 -12.67 18.82 -2.73
N LYS A 46 -12.45 17.64 -2.15
CA LYS A 46 -11.11 17.20 -1.72
C LYS A 46 -10.18 17.02 -2.91
N VAL A 47 -10.67 16.42 -4.00
CA VAL A 47 -9.88 16.28 -5.22
C VAL A 47 -9.57 17.64 -5.84
N ALA A 48 -10.53 18.57 -5.86
CA ALA A 48 -10.29 19.95 -6.32
C ALA A 48 -9.24 20.66 -5.46
N PHE A 49 -9.28 20.46 -4.13
CA PHE A 49 -8.27 20.98 -3.20
C PHE A 49 -6.88 20.43 -3.54
N MET A 50 -6.75 19.10 -3.73
CA MET A 50 -5.47 18.48 -4.11
C MET A 50 -4.94 19.03 -5.43
N VAL A 51 -5.78 19.11 -6.47
CA VAL A 51 -5.39 19.66 -7.78
C VAL A 51 -4.87 21.10 -7.68
N THR A 52 -5.40 21.89 -6.74
CA THR A 52 -5.00 23.29 -6.55
C THR A 52 -3.66 23.44 -5.79
N HIS A 53 -3.35 22.50 -4.91
CA HIS A 53 -2.24 22.65 -3.94
C HIS A 53 -1.12 21.62 -4.09
N THR A 54 -1.25 20.69 -5.04
CA THR A 54 -0.24 19.65 -5.29
C THR A 54 0.20 19.67 -6.74
N THR A 55 1.10 18.77 -7.13
CA THR A 55 1.52 18.57 -8.54
C THR A 55 0.34 18.32 -9.47
N GLY A 56 -0.82 17.94 -8.93
CA GLY A 56 -1.97 17.50 -9.73
C GLY A 56 -1.83 16.10 -10.32
N ILE A 57 -0.69 15.43 -10.12
CA ILE A 57 -0.48 14.02 -10.42
C ILE A 57 -1.12 13.22 -9.30
N LEU A 58 -2.40 12.89 -9.48
CA LEU A 58 -3.15 12.17 -8.45
C LEU A 58 -2.86 10.67 -8.54
N CYS A 59 -2.19 10.16 -7.51
CA CYS A 59 -1.80 8.76 -7.40
C CYS A 59 -2.69 8.03 -6.38
N VAL A 60 -2.93 6.73 -6.62
CA VAL A 60 -3.59 5.85 -5.65
C VAL A 60 -2.66 4.70 -5.30
N ALA A 61 -2.15 4.71 -4.07
CA ALA A 61 -1.36 3.61 -3.54
C ALA A 61 -2.22 2.36 -3.36
N LEU A 62 -1.77 1.25 -3.92
CA LEU A 62 -2.43 -0.05 -3.89
C LEU A 62 -1.48 -1.13 -3.39
N THR A 63 -2.03 -2.17 -2.77
CA THR A 63 -1.29 -3.41 -2.58
C THR A 63 -1.13 -4.13 -3.93
N LYS A 64 -0.08 -4.95 -4.05
CA LYS A 64 0.16 -5.78 -5.24
C LYS A 64 -1.01 -6.74 -5.55
N SER A 65 -1.70 -7.23 -4.50
CA SER A 65 -2.92 -8.03 -4.65
C SER A 65 -4.00 -7.23 -5.35
N ARG A 66 -4.28 -6.00 -4.86
CA ARG A 66 -5.32 -5.17 -5.44
C ARG A 66 -5.02 -4.77 -6.88
N ALA A 67 -3.77 -4.44 -7.19
CA ALA A 67 -3.36 -4.16 -8.56
C ALA A 67 -3.59 -5.37 -9.50
N ARG A 68 -3.32 -6.58 -9.04
CA ARG A 68 -3.61 -7.82 -9.79
C ARG A 68 -5.12 -8.06 -9.97
N GLU A 69 -5.92 -7.90 -8.92
CA GLU A 69 -7.37 -8.02 -8.97
C GLU A 69 -7.99 -7.09 -10.02
N LEU A 70 -7.48 -5.85 -10.09
CA LEU A 70 -7.93 -4.84 -11.04
C LEU A 70 -7.27 -4.96 -12.43
N ASN A 71 -6.39 -5.96 -12.63
CA ASN A 71 -5.62 -6.16 -13.87
C ASN A 71 -4.88 -4.88 -14.30
N LEU A 72 -4.08 -4.33 -13.38
CA LEU A 72 -3.27 -3.14 -13.57
C LEU A 72 -1.80 -3.53 -13.78
N PRO A 73 -1.33 -3.70 -15.03
CA PRO A 73 0.08 -3.95 -15.31
C PRO A 73 0.91 -2.70 -14.99
N LEU A 74 2.20 -2.91 -14.73
CA LEU A 74 3.15 -1.80 -14.62
C LEU A 74 3.18 -1.01 -15.93
N MET A 75 3.37 0.30 -15.82
CA MET A 75 3.41 1.22 -16.95
C MET A 75 4.59 0.90 -17.90
N VAL A 76 5.69 0.41 -17.34
CA VAL A 76 6.89 0.01 -18.08
C VAL A 76 7.43 -1.32 -17.55
N GLU A 77 7.98 -2.17 -18.42
CA GLU A 77 8.63 -3.42 -18.02
C GLU A 77 9.95 -3.16 -17.31
N ASN A 78 10.74 -2.23 -17.84
CA ASN A 78 12.01 -1.82 -17.26
C ASN A 78 11.87 -0.44 -16.63
N ASN A 79 11.81 -0.40 -15.30
CA ASN A 79 11.67 0.84 -14.55
C ASN A 79 13.04 1.50 -14.36
N GLU A 80 13.25 2.65 -15.02
CA GLU A 80 14.49 3.44 -14.99
C GLU A 80 14.44 4.57 -13.93
N ASP A 81 13.31 4.72 -13.22
CA ASP A 81 13.19 5.70 -12.15
C ASP A 81 14.17 5.38 -11.00
N GLN A 82 14.87 6.40 -10.51
CA GLN A 82 15.85 6.25 -9.43
C GLN A 82 15.24 5.71 -8.14
N ARG A 83 14.00 6.05 -7.86
CA ARG A 83 13.24 5.58 -6.69
C ARG A 83 12.48 4.29 -6.98
N ARG A 84 12.46 3.87 -8.26
CA ARG A 84 11.73 2.69 -8.75
C ARG A 84 10.26 2.70 -8.36
N THR A 85 9.63 3.89 -8.39
CA THR A 85 8.21 4.04 -8.13
C THR A 85 7.40 3.21 -9.10
N ALA A 86 6.62 2.27 -8.59
CA ALA A 86 5.96 1.25 -9.39
C ALA A 86 4.62 1.76 -9.95
N PHE A 87 4.68 2.69 -10.89
CA PHE A 87 3.50 3.15 -11.63
C PHE A 87 2.88 2.01 -12.43
N THR A 88 1.56 1.91 -12.37
CA THR A 88 0.78 1.10 -13.31
C THR A 88 0.27 1.95 -14.45
N VAL A 89 -0.36 1.33 -15.46
CA VAL A 89 -1.13 2.08 -16.45
C VAL A 89 -2.16 2.97 -15.75
N ALA A 90 -2.30 4.21 -16.21
CA ALA A 90 -3.31 5.15 -15.70
C ALA A 90 -4.71 4.66 -16.05
N VAL A 91 -5.69 4.97 -15.22
CA VAL A 91 -7.08 4.50 -15.37
C VAL A 91 -8.10 5.60 -15.11
N ASP A 92 -9.31 5.39 -15.65
CA ASP A 92 -10.54 6.07 -15.27
C ASP A 92 -11.64 5.05 -14.98
N PHE A 93 -12.61 5.42 -14.14
CA PHE A 93 -13.78 4.61 -13.86
C PHE A 93 -14.80 4.77 -14.97
N ALA A 94 -15.07 3.71 -15.73
CA ALA A 94 -15.92 3.75 -16.92
C ALA A 94 -17.39 4.19 -16.66
N PRO A 95 -18.08 3.70 -15.62
CA PRO A 95 -19.47 4.08 -15.39
C PRO A 95 -19.62 5.56 -15.01
N GLY A 96 -20.35 6.32 -15.84
CA GLY A 96 -20.72 7.71 -15.57
C GLY A 96 -19.57 8.71 -15.61
N VAL A 97 -18.47 8.37 -16.30
CA VAL A 97 -17.35 9.27 -16.59
C VAL A 97 -17.38 9.64 -18.07
N THR A 98 -17.07 10.90 -18.39
CA THR A 98 -17.01 11.41 -19.76
C THR A 98 -15.57 11.58 -20.23
N THR A 99 -14.90 12.64 -19.77
CA THR A 99 -13.49 12.90 -20.11
C THR A 99 -12.50 12.40 -19.07
N GLY A 100 -12.96 12.06 -17.86
CA GLY A 100 -12.12 11.59 -16.75
C GLY A 100 -11.35 12.68 -16.00
N VAL A 101 -11.32 13.92 -16.50
CA VAL A 101 -10.40 14.97 -16.03
C VAL A 101 -10.94 15.79 -14.86
N SER A 102 -12.26 15.97 -14.80
CA SER A 102 -12.87 16.83 -13.76
C SER A 102 -12.63 16.27 -12.36
N ALA A 103 -12.62 17.14 -11.34
CA ALA A 103 -12.50 16.72 -9.94
C ALA A 103 -13.59 15.70 -9.55
N ILE A 104 -14.80 15.85 -10.08
CA ILE A 104 -15.91 14.92 -9.87
C ILE A 104 -15.57 13.54 -10.41
N GLU A 105 -15.07 13.44 -11.64
CA GLU A 105 -14.78 12.19 -12.31
C GLU A 105 -13.54 11.52 -11.73
N ARG A 106 -12.48 12.30 -11.44
CA ARG A 106 -11.30 11.79 -10.73
C ARG A 106 -11.66 11.27 -9.34
N ALA A 107 -12.51 11.95 -8.58
CA ALA A 107 -13.00 11.46 -7.29
C ALA A 107 -13.74 10.12 -7.41
N ARG A 108 -14.53 9.93 -8.48
CA ARG A 108 -15.20 8.63 -8.76
C ARG A 108 -14.18 7.52 -9.03
N THR A 109 -13.19 7.80 -9.87
CA THR A 109 -12.12 6.84 -10.18
C THR A 109 -11.31 6.46 -8.93
N ILE A 110 -10.93 7.45 -8.11
CA ILE A 110 -10.17 7.22 -6.87
C ILE A 110 -10.96 6.35 -5.90
N ARG A 111 -12.26 6.65 -5.68
CA ARG A 111 -13.12 5.82 -4.82
C ARG A 111 -13.27 4.41 -5.36
N ALA A 112 -13.51 4.26 -6.66
CA ALA A 112 -13.64 2.95 -7.30
C ALA A 112 -12.38 2.08 -7.10
N LEU A 113 -11.17 2.66 -7.19
CA LEU A 113 -9.93 1.94 -6.89
C LEU A 113 -9.88 1.44 -5.44
N GLY A 114 -10.50 2.19 -4.49
CA GLY A 114 -10.61 1.83 -3.08
C GLY A 114 -11.71 0.83 -2.74
N GLU A 115 -12.69 0.65 -3.61
CA GLU A 115 -13.87 -0.20 -3.37
C GLU A 115 -13.62 -1.65 -3.82
N SER A 116 -13.88 -2.62 -2.93
CA SER A 116 -13.71 -4.04 -3.23
C SER A 116 -14.64 -4.56 -4.35
N SER A 117 -15.76 -3.91 -4.57
CA SER A 117 -16.73 -4.23 -5.62
C SER A 117 -16.26 -3.91 -7.03
N THR A 118 -15.27 -3.02 -7.18
CA THR A 118 -14.73 -2.63 -8.49
C THR A 118 -13.93 -3.77 -9.12
N SER A 119 -14.22 -4.03 -10.37
CA SER A 119 -13.59 -5.07 -11.18
C SER A 119 -12.81 -4.49 -12.37
N PRO A 120 -11.95 -5.27 -13.06
CA PRO A 120 -11.16 -4.78 -14.20
C PRO A 120 -11.98 -4.17 -15.34
N LYS A 121 -13.20 -4.64 -15.55
CA LYS A 121 -14.12 -4.17 -16.62
C LYS A 121 -14.73 -2.80 -16.32
N ASP A 122 -14.68 -2.38 -15.06
CA ASP A 122 -15.21 -1.07 -14.64
C ASP A 122 -14.17 0.06 -14.83
N LEU A 123 -12.98 -0.28 -15.32
CA LEU A 123 -11.88 0.66 -15.55
C LEU A 123 -11.53 0.77 -17.03
N THR A 124 -11.40 2.00 -17.54
CA THR A 124 -10.81 2.28 -18.85
C THR A 124 -9.31 2.52 -18.72
N ARG A 125 -8.57 2.23 -19.78
CA ARG A 125 -7.11 2.39 -19.90
C ARG A 125 -6.79 2.98 -21.28
N PRO A 126 -5.99 4.07 -21.37
CA PRO A 126 -5.46 4.88 -20.28
C PRO A 126 -6.53 5.72 -19.61
N GLY A 127 -6.16 6.44 -18.52
CA GLY A 127 -7.01 7.37 -17.80
C GLY A 127 -6.19 8.49 -17.13
N HIS A 128 -6.76 9.13 -16.10
CA HIS A 128 -6.19 10.33 -15.47
C HIS A 128 -5.84 10.14 -13.99
N ILE A 129 -6.00 8.93 -13.44
CA ILE A 129 -5.53 8.54 -12.10
C ILE A 129 -4.43 7.51 -12.27
N TYR A 130 -3.36 7.67 -11.48
CA TYR A 130 -2.15 6.85 -11.55
C TYR A 130 -2.06 5.91 -10.35
N PRO A 131 -2.44 4.63 -10.49
CA PRO A 131 -2.23 3.67 -9.42
C PRO A 131 -0.73 3.35 -9.24
N LEU A 132 -0.30 3.27 -7.98
CA LEU A 132 1.07 2.90 -7.57
C LEU A 132 1.03 1.59 -6.78
N VAL A 133 1.92 0.67 -7.11
CA VAL A 133 2.02 -0.60 -6.39
C VAL A 133 3.04 -0.48 -5.26
N ALA A 134 2.58 -0.63 -4.02
CA ALA A 134 3.46 -0.65 -2.86
C ALA A 134 4.33 -1.92 -2.83
N HIS A 135 5.49 -1.83 -2.17
CA HIS A 135 6.34 -2.97 -1.88
C HIS A 135 5.56 -4.04 -1.08
N ASP A 136 5.82 -5.33 -1.33
CA ASP A 136 5.09 -6.44 -0.69
C ASP A 136 5.13 -6.40 0.84
N GLN A 137 6.24 -5.94 1.42
CA GLN A 137 6.42 -5.77 2.86
C GLN A 137 6.04 -4.36 3.36
N VAL A 138 5.41 -3.56 2.52
CA VAL A 138 5.00 -2.19 2.82
C VAL A 138 6.16 -1.40 3.44
N LEU A 139 5.98 -0.70 4.55
CA LEU A 139 7.02 0.11 5.20
C LEU A 139 8.23 -0.69 5.73
N LEU A 140 8.10 -1.99 5.93
CA LEU A 140 9.23 -2.85 6.29
C LEU A 140 10.17 -3.12 5.11
N GLY A 141 9.67 -2.97 3.88
CA GLY A 141 10.47 -3.18 2.67
C GLY A 141 10.95 -1.89 2.01
N ARG A 142 10.15 -0.83 2.06
CA ARG A 142 10.47 0.47 1.47
C ARG A 142 9.75 1.60 2.23
N GLN A 143 10.50 2.58 2.71
CA GLN A 143 9.95 3.73 3.44
C GLN A 143 9.67 4.90 2.49
N GLY A 144 8.70 4.72 1.59
CA GLY A 144 8.25 5.74 0.65
C GLY A 144 6.80 6.14 0.87
N HIS A 145 6.36 7.23 0.21
CA HIS A 145 5.00 7.76 0.31
C HIS A 145 3.93 6.73 -0.13
N THR A 146 4.21 5.93 -1.17
CA THR A 146 3.32 4.84 -1.60
C THR A 146 3.07 3.82 -0.49
N GLU A 147 4.14 3.38 0.16
CA GLU A 147 4.06 2.42 1.27
C GLU A 147 3.42 3.07 2.50
N ALA A 148 3.70 4.34 2.77
CA ALA A 148 3.06 5.08 3.87
C ALA A 148 1.55 5.17 3.68
N GLY A 149 1.07 5.43 2.47
CA GLY A 149 -0.35 5.45 2.15
C GLY A 149 -1.04 4.11 2.40
N VAL A 150 -0.44 3.00 1.96
CA VAL A 150 -0.97 1.65 2.24
C VAL A 150 -0.94 1.34 3.73
N ALA A 151 0.16 1.67 4.43
CA ALA A 151 0.28 1.43 5.88
C ALA A 151 -0.78 2.18 6.70
N LEU A 152 -0.98 3.48 6.42
CA LEU A 152 -2.03 4.29 7.04
C LEU A 152 -3.41 3.66 6.83
N SER A 153 -3.70 3.23 5.61
CA SER A 153 -4.99 2.62 5.26
C SER A 153 -5.21 1.28 5.98
N GLN A 154 -4.19 0.43 6.06
CA GLN A 154 -4.24 -0.84 6.79
C GLN A 154 -4.39 -0.65 8.30
N LEU A 155 -3.60 0.25 8.90
CA LEU A 155 -3.66 0.54 10.33
C LEU A 155 -4.97 1.20 10.75
N SER A 156 -5.58 2.01 9.87
CA SER A 156 -6.91 2.61 10.13
C SER A 156 -8.06 1.61 9.99
N LYS A 157 -7.78 0.37 9.52
CA LYS A 157 -8.77 -0.71 9.33
C LYS A 157 -9.96 -0.33 8.42
N SER A 158 -9.75 0.61 7.51
CA SER A 158 -10.81 1.14 6.65
C SER A 158 -10.75 0.53 5.25
N SER A 159 -9.63 0.68 4.56
CA SER A 159 -9.34 0.10 3.24
C SER A 159 -7.81 -0.07 3.12
N GLU A 160 -7.32 -0.62 2.02
CA GLU A 160 -5.87 -0.73 1.79
C GLU A 160 -5.35 0.27 0.75
N GLN A 161 -6.14 1.30 0.41
CA GLN A 161 -5.84 2.22 -0.68
C GLN A 161 -5.84 3.67 -0.21
N ALA A 162 -4.81 4.41 -0.59
CA ALA A 162 -4.63 5.83 -0.27
C ALA A 162 -4.51 6.67 -1.53
N LEU A 163 -5.22 7.79 -1.58
CA LEU A 163 -4.96 8.89 -2.51
C LEU A 163 -3.77 9.69 -1.99
N LEU A 164 -2.82 10.02 -2.85
CA LEU A 164 -1.66 10.85 -2.52
C LEU A 164 -1.24 11.71 -3.72
N SER A 165 -0.64 12.85 -3.42
CA SER A 165 0.00 13.74 -4.40
C SER A 165 0.93 14.71 -3.67
N GLU A 166 2.05 15.05 -4.28
CA GLU A 166 3.10 15.89 -3.71
C GLU A 166 2.65 17.36 -3.62
N ILE A 167 2.86 18.01 -2.47
CA ILE A 167 2.52 19.42 -2.26
C ILE A 167 3.52 20.30 -2.98
N VAL A 168 3.03 21.34 -3.66
CA VAL A 168 3.85 22.34 -4.36
C VAL A 168 3.70 23.73 -3.74
N ALA A 169 4.75 24.50 -3.81
CA ALA A 169 4.73 25.91 -3.49
C ALA A 169 4.07 26.72 -4.64
N PRO A 170 3.64 27.97 -4.40
CA PRO A 170 2.97 28.80 -5.42
C PRO A 170 3.79 29.06 -6.69
N ASP A 171 5.11 28.94 -6.61
CA ASP A 171 6.01 29.07 -7.77
C ASP A 171 6.20 27.76 -8.55
N GLY A 172 5.52 26.68 -8.12
CA GLY A 172 5.59 25.35 -8.73
C GLY A 172 6.77 24.50 -8.24
N SER A 173 7.58 25.00 -7.32
CA SER A 173 8.64 24.18 -6.69
C SER A 173 8.04 23.21 -5.66
N MET A 174 8.77 22.12 -5.36
CA MET A 174 8.34 21.16 -4.36
C MET A 174 8.34 21.77 -2.96
N ALA A 175 7.23 21.61 -2.25
CA ALA A 175 7.08 22.12 -0.89
C ALA A 175 7.98 21.36 0.09
N ARG A 176 8.78 22.11 0.88
CA ARG A 176 9.72 21.56 1.86
C ARG A 176 9.78 22.39 3.13
N GLY A 177 10.20 21.79 4.22
CA GLY A 177 10.58 22.49 5.46
C GLY A 177 9.51 23.46 5.97
N GLU A 178 9.88 24.74 6.14
CA GLU A 178 9.00 25.77 6.70
C GLU A 178 7.73 26.00 5.88
N PHE A 179 7.78 25.80 4.56
CA PHE A 179 6.58 25.95 3.74
C PHE A 179 5.53 24.89 4.10
N LEU A 180 5.92 23.63 4.31
CA LEU A 180 5.00 22.58 4.74
C LEU A 180 4.35 22.89 6.09
N HIS A 181 5.11 23.46 7.05
CA HIS A 181 4.56 23.91 8.34
C HIS A 181 3.56 25.07 8.17
N THR A 182 3.87 26.02 7.30
CA THR A 182 2.97 27.13 6.99
C THR A 182 1.69 26.63 6.34
N PHE A 183 1.80 25.75 5.34
CA PHE A 183 0.67 25.11 4.65
C PHE A 183 -0.20 24.32 5.63
N SER A 184 0.42 23.49 6.48
CA SER A 184 -0.25 22.71 7.53
C SER A 184 -1.05 23.62 8.47
N THR A 185 -0.46 24.72 8.92
CA THR A 185 -1.11 25.68 9.83
C THR A 185 -2.28 26.39 9.13
N GLN A 186 -2.07 26.85 7.90
CA GLN A 186 -3.07 27.58 7.11
C GLN A 186 -4.31 26.72 6.84
N HIS A 187 -4.11 25.46 6.51
CA HIS A 187 -5.19 24.55 6.13
C HIS A 187 -5.63 23.62 7.27
N GLN A 188 -5.01 23.72 8.44
CA GLN A 188 -5.29 22.89 9.62
C GLN A 188 -5.14 21.38 9.35
N ILE A 189 -4.18 21.02 8.47
CA ILE A 189 -3.87 19.64 8.11
C ILE A 189 -2.64 19.20 8.88
N PRO A 190 -2.72 18.14 9.71
CA PRO A 190 -1.58 17.71 10.53
C PRO A 190 -0.48 17.05 9.71
N ILE A 191 0.73 17.08 10.25
CA ILE A 191 1.93 16.48 9.67
C ILE A 191 2.31 15.24 10.47
N ILE A 192 2.70 14.17 9.77
CA ILE A 192 3.39 13.01 10.33
C ILE A 192 4.64 12.68 9.50
N ALA A 193 5.63 12.05 10.12
CA ALA A 193 6.82 11.55 9.43
C ALA A 193 6.69 10.08 9.07
N ILE A 194 7.20 9.68 7.89
CA ILE A 194 7.26 8.27 7.46
C ILE A 194 8.07 7.44 8.45
N ALA A 195 9.15 7.97 9.02
CA ALA A 195 9.97 7.27 10.00
C ALA A 195 9.17 6.87 11.25
N ASP A 196 8.36 7.78 11.79
CA ASP A 196 7.50 7.50 12.95
C ASP A 196 6.40 6.48 12.61
N LEU A 197 5.82 6.62 11.40
CA LEU A 197 4.82 5.68 10.91
C LEU A 197 5.42 4.29 10.70
N ALA A 198 6.64 4.18 10.18
CA ALA A 198 7.33 2.91 9.95
C ALA A 198 7.60 2.19 11.27
N LYS A 199 8.09 2.92 12.28
CA LYS A 199 8.27 2.36 13.62
C LYS A 199 6.95 1.87 14.23
N TYR A 200 5.91 2.68 14.15
CA TYR A 200 4.59 2.30 14.64
C TYR A 200 4.02 1.10 13.87
N TYR A 201 4.24 1.04 12.55
CA TYR A 201 3.81 -0.07 11.70
C TYR A 201 4.52 -1.36 12.09
N GLU A 202 5.84 -1.33 12.31
CA GLU A 202 6.61 -2.48 12.79
C GLU A 202 6.09 -3.01 14.13
N GLU A 203 5.86 -2.13 15.09
CA GLU A 203 5.40 -2.49 16.44
C GLU A 203 3.96 -3.06 16.45
N ASN A 204 3.07 -2.56 15.60
CA ASN A 204 1.64 -2.87 15.67
C ASN A 204 1.15 -3.81 14.57
N PHE A 205 1.77 -3.80 13.39
CA PHE A 205 1.35 -4.65 12.27
C PHE A 205 2.05 -6.01 12.30
N THR A 206 3.32 -6.06 12.67
CA THR A 206 4.04 -7.33 12.87
C THR A 206 3.64 -8.01 14.19
N ALA A 207 3.15 -7.24 15.18
CA ALA A 207 2.58 -7.78 16.42
C ALA A 207 1.22 -8.50 16.22
N VAL A 208 0.62 -8.48 15.06
CA VAL A 208 -0.25 -9.58 14.63
C VAL A 208 0.67 -10.79 14.45
N LYS A 209 1.23 -11.29 15.56
CA LYS A 209 1.80 -12.63 15.64
C LYS A 209 0.81 -13.51 14.90
N SER A 210 1.23 -14.07 13.78
CA SER A 210 0.53 -15.22 13.22
C SER A 210 0.14 -16.07 14.42
N PRO A 211 -1.13 -16.28 14.70
CA PRO A 211 -1.51 -17.11 15.84
C PRO A 211 -0.66 -18.34 15.68
N ALA A 212 0.04 -18.77 16.74
CA ALA A 212 0.96 -19.90 16.68
C ALA A 212 0.22 -20.99 15.90
N LEU A 213 0.52 -21.14 14.62
CA LEU A 213 -0.27 -21.95 13.72
C LEU A 213 -0.11 -23.36 14.21
N LYS A 214 -1.17 -23.89 14.78
CA LYS A 214 -1.23 -25.29 15.17
C LYS A 214 -1.35 -26.08 13.86
N LEU A 215 -0.17 -26.39 13.29
CA LEU A 215 -0.12 -27.19 12.07
C LEU A 215 -0.66 -28.60 12.39
N GLU A 216 -1.66 -29.02 11.66
CA GLU A 216 -2.14 -30.40 11.69
C GLU A 216 -1.29 -31.21 10.72
N TRP A 217 -0.45 -32.05 11.29
CA TRP A 217 0.49 -32.88 10.55
C TRP A 217 -0.12 -34.22 10.18
N ALA A 218 -0.08 -34.58 8.91
CA ALA A 218 -0.38 -35.92 8.40
C ALA A 218 0.93 -36.64 8.05
N ASP A 219 0.89 -37.97 8.09
CA ASP A 219 1.99 -38.83 7.67
C ASP A 219 2.07 -38.88 6.14
N LEU A 220 3.30 -38.73 5.60
CA LEU A 220 3.59 -38.76 4.19
C LEU A 220 4.74 -39.73 3.92
N PRO A 221 4.48 -40.96 3.45
CA PRO A 221 5.53 -41.91 3.09
C PRO A 221 6.20 -41.51 1.77
N ILE A 222 7.51 -41.27 1.80
CA ILE A 222 8.36 -40.97 0.62
C ILE A 222 9.64 -41.82 0.74
N ASP A 223 9.99 -42.58 -0.30
CA ASP A 223 11.26 -43.33 -0.40
C ASP A 223 11.57 -44.21 0.82
N ASN A 224 10.61 -44.99 1.28
CA ASN A 224 10.71 -45.80 2.49
C ASN A 224 11.00 -45.05 3.78
N LYS A 225 10.80 -43.73 3.80
CA LYS A 225 10.90 -42.86 4.99
C LYS A 225 9.54 -42.23 5.27
N MET A 226 9.30 -41.99 6.56
CA MET A 226 8.08 -41.30 6.97
C MET A 226 8.37 -39.81 7.13
N TRP A 227 7.76 -39.01 6.27
CA TRP A 227 7.74 -37.56 6.32
C TRP A 227 6.45 -37.07 6.95
N LYS A 228 6.39 -35.82 7.29
CA LYS A 228 5.18 -35.15 7.75
C LYS A 228 4.82 -34.05 6.76
N ILE A 229 3.53 -33.92 6.48
CA ILE A 229 2.99 -32.83 5.67
C ILE A 229 1.95 -32.06 6.48
N ALA A 230 1.96 -30.74 6.37
CA ALA A 230 0.92 -29.87 6.91
C ALA A 230 0.55 -28.81 5.89
N THR A 231 -0.69 -28.36 5.92
CA THR A 231 -1.10 -27.16 5.17
C THR A 231 -0.88 -25.92 6.03
N TYR A 232 -0.36 -24.88 5.38
CA TYR A 232 -0.17 -23.56 5.97
C TYR A 232 -1.13 -22.60 5.26
N PRO A 233 -2.16 -22.09 5.95
CA PRO A 233 -3.06 -21.12 5.35
C PRO A 233 -2.29 -19.84 5.04
N ALA A 234 -2.10 -19.56 3.76
CA ALA A 234 -1.50 -18.30 3.35
C ALA A 234 -2.49 -17.17 3.59
N LEU A 235 -1.99 -16.01 3.97
CA LEU A 235 -2.77 -14.78 4.17
C LEU A 235 -3.59 -14.36 2.92
N ARG A 236 -3.40 -15.04 1.76
CA ARG A 236 -4.05 -14.72 0.49
C ARG A 236 -4.30 -15.96 -0.36
N GLN A 237 -5.45 -16.59 -0.19
CA GLN A 237 -6.17 -17.47 -1.15
C GLN A 237 -5.45 -18.72 -1.71
N ARG A 238 -4.23 -19.06 -1.32
CA ARG A 238 -3.61 -20.35 -1.66
C ARG A 238 -2.92 -20.91 -0.43
N ASP A 239 -3.35 -22.08 -0.01
CA ASP A 239 -2.67 -22.80 1.05
C ASP A 239 -1.29 -23.24 0.57
N HIS A 240 -0.29 -23.10 1.43
CA HIS A 240 1.04 -23.65 1.20
C HIS A 240 1.15 -25.01 1.89
N ALA A 241 1.83 -25.94 1.27
CA ALA A 241 2.20 -27.20 1.91
C ALA A 241 3.59 -27.08 2.55
N ILE A 242 3.73 -27.56 3.76
CA ILE A 242 5.02 -27.72 4.43
C ILE A 242 5.28 -29.21 4.54
N ILE A 243 6.42 -29.67 4.05
CA ILE A 243 6.89 -31.04 4.23
C ILE A 243 8.10 -31.01 5.13
N ALA A 244 8.12 -31.83 6.15
CA ALA A 244 9.22 -31.93 7.08
C ALA A 244 9.58 -33.39 7.37
N PHE A 245 10.87 -33.65 7.44
CA PHE A 245 11.38 -34.91 7.97
C PHE A 245 11.70 -34.72 9.45
N ASN A 246 11.01 -35.49 10.31
CA ASN A 246 11.14 -35.39 11.77
C ASN A 246 10.95 -33.98 12.34
N PRO A 247 9.76 -33.36 12.23
CA PRO A 247 9.49 -31.97 12.61
C PRO A 247 9.46 -31.80 14.13
N GLN A 248 10.62 -31.83 14.76
CA GLN A 248 10.78 -31.46 16.17
C GLN A 248 11.36 -30.07 16.27
N VAL A 249 10.83 -29.27 17.21
CA VAL A 249 11.40 -27.96 17.52
C VAL A 249 12.73 -28.19 18.20
N THR A 250 13.83 -27.85 17.50
CA THR A 250 15.20 -27.87 18.04
C THR A 250 15.71 -26.44 18.11
N SER A 251 16.70 -26.21 18.96
CA SER A 251 17.47 -24.94 19.01
C SER A 251 18.43 -24.77 17.83
N GLU A 252 18.63 -25.81 17.03
CA GLU A 252 19.53 -25.79 15.89
C GLU A 252 18.85 -25.26 14.65
N PRO A 253 19.57 -24.51 13.79
CA PRO A 253 19.03 -24.04 12.51
C PRO A 253 18.60 -25.22 11.63
N THR A 254 17.41 -25.15 11.07
CA THR A 254 16.88 -26.16 10.15
C THR A 254 17.01 -25.67 8.72
N TYR A 255 17.51 -26.52 7.82
CA TYR A 255 17.54 -26.21 6.40
C TYR A 255 16.14 -26.22 5.83
N LEU A 256 15.77 -25.11 5.16
CA LEU A 256 14.48 -24.94 4.48
C LEU A 256 14.72 -24.79 2.99
N ARG A 257 13.97 -25.56 2.19
CA ARG A 257 13.89 -25.35 0.74
C ARG A 257 12.50 -24.83 0.39
N ILE A 258 12.46 -23.66 -0.25
CA ILE A 258 11.23 -23.09 -0.78
C ILE A 258 11.08 -23.52 -2.23
N HIS A 259 9.91 -24.08 -2.57
CA HIS A 259 9.57 -24.52 -3.93
C HIS A 259 8.30 -23.80 -4.39
N SER A 260 8.30 -23.24 -5.61
CA SER A 260 7.20 -22.43 -6.12
C SER A 260 6.34 -23.11 -7.19
N GLU A 261 6.66 -24.36 -7.54
CA GLU A 261 6.05 -25.05 -8.68
C GLU A 261 5.29 -26.34 -8.31
N CYS A 262 5.02 -27.19 -9.29
CA CYS A 262 4.18 -28.36 -9.13
C CYS A 262 4.69 -29.30 -8.02
N PHE A 263 3.92 -29.37 -6.96
CA PHE A 263 4.27 -30.18 -5.79
C PHE A 263 4.49 -31.66 -6.10
N THR A 264 3.63 -32.25 -6.95
CA THR A 264 3.71 -33.68 -7.27
C THR A 264 4.82 -33.99 -8.28
N GLY A 265 5.06 -33.13 -9.26
CA GLY A 265 6.07 -33.34 -10.28
C GLY A 265 7.49 -32.99 -9.83
N ASP A 266 7.62 -31.89 -9.05
CA ASP A 266 8.94 -31.34 -8.72
C ASP A 266 9.47 -31.76 -7.34
N VAL A 267 8.57 -32.14 -6.42
CA VAL A 267 8.93 -32.48 -5.04
C VAL A 267 8.85 -33.98 -4.77
N LEU A 268 7.88 -34.65 -5.34
CA LEU A 268 7.66 -36.09 -5.13
C LEU A 268 8.22 -36.98 -6.26
N GLY A 269 8.60 -36.42 -7.40
CA GLY A 269 9.19 -37.11 -8.56
C GLY A 269 8.17 -37.78 -9.47
#